data_db63f2279b8270a22aca932f377e2214
#
_entry.id   db63f2279b8270a22aca932f377e2214
#
_cell.length_a   1.000
_cell.length_b   1.000
_cell.length_c   1.000
_cell.angle_alpha   90.00
_cell.angle_beta   90.00
_cell.angle_gamma   90.00
#
_symmetry.space_group_name_H-M   'P 1'
#
loop_
_entity.id
_entity.type
_entity.pdbx_description
1 polymer ?
#
loop_
_entity_poly.entity_id
_entity_poly.type
_entity_poly.pdbx_seq_one_letter_code
_entity_poly.pdbx_strand_id
1 'polypeptide(L)'
;MDAAREVFPEIGRILRPGGVFCAYEYFATQTPLWEAEIQWGLVRARKRDLRARLGLDEVTKVWPTTCARLEESGVFRYVHELALHSVERGDGDRLVGFALSEGSLTTLLEAGATEEDVGLDRLRAAAATMTKPVPWWISYRAWVGLT
;
A
#
# COMPACT_ATOMS: atom_id res chain seq x y z
N MET A 1 -7.60 21.66 -4.04
CA MET A 1 -7.53 21.44 -5.52
C MET A 1 -7.50 19.91 -5.72
N ASP A 2 -8.43 19.34 -6.45
CA ASP A 2 -8.51 17.88 -6.63
C ASP A 2 -7.59 17.51 -7.81
N ALA A 3 -6.37 17.07 -7.51
CA ALA A 3 -5.37 16.70 -8.52
C ALA A 3 -5.90 15.67 -9.55
N ALA A 4 -6.87 14.85 -9.18
CA ALA A 4 -7.47 13.88 -10.09
C ALA A 4 -8.27 14.56 -11.22
N ARG A 5 -8.90 15.70 -10.95
CA ARG A 5 -9.66 16.45 -11.97
C ARG A 5 -8.77 17.05 -13.06
N GLU A 6 -7.50 17.29 -12.77
CA GLU A 6 -6.55 17.84 -13.73
C GLU A 6 -5.79 16.74 -14.48
N VAL A 7 -5.53 15.61 -13.81
CA VAL A 7 -4.70 14.53 -14.35
C VAL A 7 -5.42 13.69 -15.42
N PHE A 8 -6.68 13.33 -15.21
CA PHE A 8 -7.36 12.44 -16.17
C PHE A 8 -7.60 13.06 -17.55
N PRO A 9 -7.97 14.34 -17.69
CA PRO A 9 -8.02 14.99 -19.01
C PRO A 9 -6.68 14.95 -19.74
N GLU A 10 -5.58 15.17 -19.02
CA GLU A 10 -4.23 15.12 -19.61
C GLU A 10 -3.85 13.68 -20.04
N ILE A 11 -4.20 12.67 -19.25
CA ILE A 11 -4.06 11.26 -19.64
C ILE A 11 -4.83 10.98 -20.93
N GLY A 12 -6.09 11.45 -21.03
CA GLY A 12 -6.88 11.31 -22.24
C GLY A 12 -6.26 11.99 -23.45
N ARG A 13 -5.64 13.15 -23.25
CA ARG A 13 -4.95 13.90 -24.33
C ARG A 13 -3.75 13.14 -24.91
N ILE A 14 -2.99 12.43 -24.08
CA ILE A 14 -1.79 11.69 -24.52
C ILE A 14 -2.07 10.28 -25.02
N LEU A 15 -3.21 9.71 -24.67
CA LEU A 15 -3.60 8.39 -25.14
C LEU A 15 -4.20 8.49 -26.56
N ARG A 16 -3.81 7.56 -27.43
CA ARG A 16 -4.49 7.40 -28.73
C ARG A 16 -5.89 6.84 -28.51
N PRO A 17 -6.85 7.03 -29.44
CA PRO A 17 -8.15 6.38 -29.39
C PRO A 17 -8.03 4.86 -29.20
N GLY A 18 -8.76 4.31 -28.23
CA GLY A 18 -8.62 2.91 -27.80
C GLY A 18 -7.39 2.62 -26.93
N GLY A 19 -6.70 3.66 -26.48
CA GLY A 19 -5.59 3.54 -25.53
C GLY A 19 -6.04 3.07 -24.16
N VAL A 20 -5.15 2.42 -23.43
CA VAL A 20 -5.40 1.87 -22.09
C VAL A 20 -4.65 2.68 -21.07
N PHE A 21 -5.37 3.17 -20.05
CA PHE A 21 -4.82 3.63 -18.79
C PHE A 21 -4.91 2.54 -17.75
N CYS A 22 -3.89 2.36 -16.94
CA CYS A 22 -3.92 1.45 -15.81
C CYS A 22 -3.21 2.09 -14.62
N ALA A 23 -3.93 2.26 -13.53
CA ALA A 23 -3.35 2.56 -12.23
C ALA A 23 -3.44 1.32 -11.34
N TYR A 24 -2.40 1.03 -10.59
CA TYR A 24 -2.42 -0.13 -9.69
C TYR A 24 -1.72 0.17 -8.38
N GLU A 25 -2.08 -0.60 -7.38
CA GLU A 25 -1.43 -0.63 -6.08
C GLU A 25 -1.37 -2.04 -5.54
N TYR A 26 -0.41 -2.31 -4.67
CA TYR A 26 -0.54 -3.46 -3.79
C TYR A 26 -1.27 -3.05 -2.50
N PHE A 27 -2.18 -3.87 -2.02
CA PHE A 27 -2.98 -3.55 -0.84
C PHE A 27 -2.85 -4.58 0.30
N ALA A 28 -2.32 -5.76 0.01
CA ALA A 28 -2.06 -6.78 1.01
C ALA A 28 -0.84 -7.60 0.64
N THR A 29 -0.04 -7.91 1.65
CA THR A 29 1.07 -8.86 1.59
C THR A 29 0.86 -9.86 2.71
N GLN A 30 0.95 -11.14 2.39
CA GLN A 30 0.76 -12.24 3.33
C GLN A 30 1.92 -13.20 3.24
N THR A 31 2.41 -13.64 4.39
CA THR A 31 3.45 -14.66 4.51
C THR A 31 2.85 -15.94 5.12
N PRO A 32 3.44 -17.11 4.90
CA PRO A 32 2.95 -18.36 5.52
C PRO A 32 3.34 -18.49 7.00
N LEU A 33 4.05 -17.52 7.56
CA LEU A 33 4.48 -17.52 8.96
C LEU A 33 3.50 -16.75 9.81
N TRP A 34 2.73 -17.48 10.59
CA TRP A 34 1.68 -16.92 11.44
C TRP A 34 2.22 -15.88 12.45
N GLU A 35 3.37 -16.14 13.05
CA GLU A 35 4.02 -15.22 13.99
C GLU A 35 4.37 -13.89 13.32
N ALA A 36 4.89 -13.94 12.11
CA ALA A 36 5.22 -12.75 11.34
C ALA A 36 3.96 -11.94 10.99
N GLU A 37 2.88 -12.60 10.58
CA GLU A 37 1.59 -11.96 10.30
C GLU A 37 0.99 -11.29 11.53
N ILE A 38 1.04 -11.94 12.69
CA ILE A 38 0.57 -11.35 13.96
C ILE A 38 1.36 -10.10 14.28
N GLN A 39 2.70 -10.16 14.27
CA GLN A 39 3.55 -9.01 14.61
C GLN A 39 3.36 -7.87 13.62
N TRP A 40 3.23 -8.17 12.33
CA TRP A 40 2.92 -7.19 11.31
C TRP A 40 1.57 -6.49 11.55
N GLY A 41 0.55 -7.25 11.90
CA GLY A 41 -0.77 -6.72 12.28
C GLY A 41 -0.71 -5.82 13.51
N LEU A 42 0.10 -6.20 14.53
CA LEU A 42 0.31 -5.40 15.73
C LEU A 42 1.06 -4.09 15.44
N VAL A 43 2.07 -4.09 14.57
CA VAL A 43 2.75 -2.86 14.13
C VAL A 43 1.74 -1.91 13.49
N ARG A 44 0.87 -2.40 12.60
CA ARG A 44 -0.17 -1.58 11.96
C ARG A 44 -1.16 -0.98 12.97
N ALA A 45 -1.59 -1.76 13.97
CA ALA A 45 -2.49 -1.28 15.01
C ALA A 45 -1.83 -0.21 15.88
N ARG A 46 -0.64 -0.48 16.41
CA ARG A 46 0.12 0.46 17.24
C ARG A 46 0.44 1.75 16.52
N LYS A 47 0.83 1.66 15.26
CA LYS A 47 1.09 2.83 14.42
C LYS A 47 -0.12 3.76 14.35
N ARG A 48 -1.32 3.22 14.16
CA ARG A 48 -2.56 4.00 14.15
C ARG A 48 -2.82 4.67 15.48
N ASP A 49 -2.70 3.92 16.59
CA ASP A 49 -2.95 4.43 17.93
C ASP A 49 -1.93 5.51 18.35
N LEU A 50 -0.66 5.33 17.98
CA LEU A 50 0.41 6.32 18.23
C LEU A 50 0.17 7.61 17.45
N ARG A 51 -0.22 7.53 16.19
CA ARG A 51 -0.55 8.71 15.38
C ARG A 51 -1.66 9.52 16.03
N ALA A 52 -2.73 8.85 16.47
CA ALA A 52 -3.85 9.51 17.16
C ALA A 52 -3.37 10.20 18.46
N ARG A 53 -2.53 9.53 19.25
CA ARG A 53 -1.98 10.12 20.51
C ARG A 53 -1.05 11.30 20.29
N LEU A 54 -0.27 11.28 19.21
CA LEU A 54 0.67 12.35 18.85
C LEU A 54 0.00 13.51 18.09
N GLY A 55 -1.32 13.43 17.86
CA GLY A 55 -2.04 14.45 17.11
C GLY A 55 -1.58 14.57 15.65
N LEU A 56 -0.96 13.51 15.14
CA LEU A 56 -0.59 13.44 13.73
C LEU A 56 -1.85 13.09 12.94
N ASP A 57 -2.16 13.93 11.95
CA ASP A 57 -3.32 13.72 11.09
C ASP A 57 -3.37 12.28 10.56
N GLU A 58 -4.54 11.68 10.59
CA GLU A 58 -4.76 10.47 9.79
C GLU A 58 -4.42 10.84 8.35
N VAL A 59 -3.43 10.15 7.81
CA VAL A 59 -3.24 10.17 6.37
C VAL A 59 -4.45 9.45 5.79
N THR A 60 -5.50 10.21 5.56
CA THR A 60 -6.64 9.73 4.79
C THR A 60 -6.05 9.39 3.42
N LYS A 61 -5.82 8.11 3.17
CA LYS A 61 -5.42 7.64 1.85
C LYS A 61 -6.58 7.90 0.92
N VAL A 62 -6.65 9.11 0.42
CA VAL A 62 -7.51 9.42 -0.72
C VAL A 62 -6.82 8.77 -1.92
N TRP A 63 -7.33 7.63 -2.33
CA TRP A 63 -6.86 7.00 -3.55
C TRP A 63 -7.16 7.94 -4.72
N PRO A 64 -6.14 8.44 -5.42
CA PRO A 64 -6.36 9.38 -6.52
C PRO A 64 -7.13 8.71 -7.67
N THR A 65 -7.05 7.40 -7.78
CA THR A 65 -7.72 6.62 -8.82
C THR A 65 -8.74 5.65 -8.20
N THR A 66 -9.96 5.71 -8.68
CA THR A 66 -11.06 4.77 -8.40
C THR A 66 -11.92 4.66 -9.66
N CYS A 67 -12.71 3.60 -9.81
CA CYS A 67 -13.65 3.49 -10.93
C CYS A 67 -14.55 4.73 -11.03
N ALA A 68 -15.15 5.15 -9.93
CA ALA A 68 -16.02 6.33 -9.91
C ALA A 68 -15.31 7.58 -10.46
N ARG A 69 -14.09 7.85 -10.05
CA ARG A 69 -13.33 9.01 -10.54
C ARG A 69 -12.94 8.91 -12.01
N LEU A 70 -12.63 7.70 -12.47
CA LEU A 70 -12.36 7.46 -13.90
C LEU A 70 -13.62 7.68 -14.73
N GLU A 71 -14.78 7.21 -14.28
CA GLU A 71 -16.08 7.41 -14.92
C GLU A 71 -16.48 8.90 -14.93
N GLU A 72 -16.40 9.57 -13.77
CA GLU A 72 -16.70 10.99 -13.60
C GLU A 72 -15.81 11.90 -14.47
N SER A 73 -14.61 11.46 -14.82
CA SER A 73 -13.73 12.23 -15.70
C SER A 73 -14.26 12.40 -17.12
N GLY A 74 -15.13 11.52 -17.57
CA GLY A 74 -15.66 11.49 -18.94
C GLY A 74 -14.62 11.14 -20.02
N VAL A 75 -13.39 10.81 -19.61
CA VAL A 75 -12.27 10.49 -20.53
C VAL A 75 -12.35 9.07 -21.05
N PHE A 76 -12.80 8.15 -20.19
CA PHE A 76 -12.77 6.72 -20.46
C PHE A 76 -14.19 6.21 -20.79
N ARG A 77 -14.34 5.55 -21.94
CA ARG A 77 -15.59 4.91 -22.36
C ARG A 77 -15.88 3.59 -21.65
N TYR A 78 -14.85 2.99 -21.04
CA TYR A 78 -14.94 1.76 -20.28
C TYR A 78 -14.00 1.86 -19.08
N VAL A 79 -14.50 1.47 -17.91
CA VAL A 79 -13.74 1.47 -16.66
C VAL A 79 -13.96 0.14 -15.94
N HIS A 80 -12.91 -0.44 -15.39
CA HIS A 80 -13.01 -1.68 -14.64
C HIS A 80 -11.97 -1.75 -13.52
N GLU A 81 -12.35 -2.38 -12.39
CA GLU A 81 -11.44 -2.72 -11.30
C GLU A 81 -11.09 -4.21 -11.38
N LEU A 82 -9.80 -4.50 -11.25
CA LEU A 82 -9.25 -5.85 -11.26
C LEU A 82 -8.58 -6.14 -9.92
N ALA A 83 -8.82 -7.31 -9.37
CA ALA A 83 -8.02 -7.87 -8.29
C ALA A 83 -7.06 -8.92 -8.87
N LEU A 84 -5.80 -8.77 -8.55
CA LEU A 84 -4.72 -9.61 -9.05
C LEU A 84 -3.88 -10.10 -7.88
N HIS A 85 -3.23 -11.25 -8.03
CA HIS A 85 -2.22 -11.68 -7.07
C HIS A 85 -0.97 -12.14 -7.77
N SER A 86 0.12 -12.00 -7.03
CA SER A 86 1.42 -12.53 -7.39
C SER A 86 1.95 -13.35 -6.22
N VAL A 87 2.77 -14.35 -6.52
CA VAL A 87 3.54 -15.08 -5.53
C VAL A 87 4.99 -14.76 -5.73
N GLU A 88 5.59 -14.12 -4.74
CA GLU A 88 6.99 -13.77 -4.72
C GLU A 88 7.72 -14.57 -3.65
N ARG A 89 9.03 -14.41 -3.55
CA ARG A 89 9.82 -14.98 -2.45
C ARG A 89 10.33 -13.86 -1.56
N GLY A 90 10.17 -14.05 -0.25
CA GLY A 90 10.64 -13.10 0.75
C GLY A 90 11.16 -13.79 1.99
N ASP A 91 12.07 -13.14 2.67
CA ASP A 91 12.67 -13.53 3.94
C ASP A 91 12.41 -12.49 5.03
N GLY A 92 13.01 -12.67 6.19
CA GLY A 92 12.83 -11.76 7.32
C GLY A 92 13.32 -10.34 7.04
N ASP A 93 14.43 -10.20 6.32
CA ASP A 93 14.97 -8.86 5.97
C ASP A 93 14.00 -8.10 5.05
N ARG A 94 13.43 -8.79 4.09
CA ARG A 94 12.40 -8.22 3.22
C ARG A 94 11.16 -7.80 4.02
N LEU A 95 10.73 -8.59 5.02
CA LEU A 95 9.59 -8.26 5.87
C LEU A 95 9.83 -6.97 6.66
N VAL A 96 10.97 -6.85 7.29
CA VAL A 96 11.37 -5.64 8.01
C VAL A 96 11.51 -4.45 7.07
N GLY A 97 12.15 -4.64 5.91
CA GLY A 97 12.29 -3.61 4.88
C GLY A 97 10.92 -3.12 4.38
N PHE A 98 9.97 -4.03 4.24
CA PHE A 98 8.59 -3.69 3.85
C PHE A 98 7.90 -2.82 4.91
N ALA A 99 8.06 -3.18 6.20
CA ALA A 99 7.55 -2.37 7.31
C ALA A 99 8.14 -0.96 7.31
N LEU A 100 9.46 -0.84 7.16
CA LEU A 100 10.16 0.43 7.15
C LEU A 100 9.85 1.29 5.91
N SER A 101 9.44 0.67 4.80
CA SER A 101 9.03 1.40 3.59
C SER A 101 7.69 2.11 3.73
N GLU A 102 6.90 1.80 4.76
CA GLU A 102 5.66 2.51 5.02
C GLU A 102 5.93 3.92 5.57
N GLY A 103 5.72 4.96 4.77
CA GLY A 103 5.98 6.36 5.15
C GLY A 103 5.33 6.79 6.48
N SER A 104 4.17 6.19 6.82
CA SER A 104 3.52 6.45 8.11
C SER A 104 4.29 5.90 9.32
N LEU A 105 5.11 4.87 9.16
CA LEU A 105 6.01 4.38 10.20
C LEU A 105 7.23 5.28 10.35
N THR A 106 7.84 5.65 9.24
CA THR A 106 8.97 6.59 9.21
C THR A 106 8.63 7.90 9.89
N THR A 107 7.46 8.48 9.58
CA THR A 107 6.99 9.72 10.22
C THR A 107 6.87 9.59 11.75
N LEU A 108 6.44 8.44 12.27
CA LEU A 108 6.37 8.22 13.72
C LEU A 108 7.74 8.14 14.36
N LEU A 109 8.68 7.44 13.75
CA LEU A 109 10.05 7.36 14.25
C LEU A 109 10.74 8.72 14.23
N GLU A 110 10.54 9.51 13.18
CA GLU A 110 11.01 10.91 13.08
C GLU A 110 10.37 11.83 14.14
N ALA A 111 9.11 11.56 14.52
CA ALA A 111 8.43 12.26 15.60
C ALA A 111 8.85 11.80 17.01
N GLY A 112 9.83 10.91 17.11
CA GLY A 112 10.42 10.48 18.38
C GLY A 112 9.83 9.18 18.96
N ALA A 113 8.95 8.49 18.26
CA ALA A 113 8.53 7.15 18.67
C ALA A 113 9.69 6.16 18.55
N THR A 114 9.80 5.24 19.50
CA THR A 114 10.82 4.18 19.47
C THR A 114 10.36 2.97 18.66
N GLU A 115 11.31 2.11 18.27
CA GLU A 115 10.97 0.82 17.65
C GLU A 115 10.07 -0.05 18.55
N GLU A 116 10.26 0.02 19.87
CA GLU A 116 9.43 -0.67 20.84
C GLU A 116 8.00 -0.13 20.87
N ASP A 117 7.82 1.19 20.82
CA ASP A 117 6.50 1.81 20.79
C ASP A 117 5.67 1.33 19.61
N VAL A 118 6.27 1.21 18.44
CA VAL A 118 5.61 0.72 17.23
C VAL A 118 5.61 -0.81 17.12
N GLY A 119 6.36 -1.52 17.97
CA GLY A 119 6.48 -2.98 17.97
C GLY A 119 7.37 -3.53 16.85
N LEU A 120 8.24 -2.71 16.29
CA LEU A 120 9.17 -3.12 15.23
C LEU A 120 10.24 -4.09 15.76
N ASP A 121 10.64 -3.96 17.03
CA ASP A 121 11.51 -4.88 17.75
C ASP A 121 10.99 -6.33 17.71
N ARG A 122 9.70 -6.51 17.98
CA ARG A 122 9.03 -7.81 17.93
C ARG A 122 8.88 -8.34 16.52
N LEU A 123 8.60 -7.44 15.57
CA LEU A 123 8.57 -7.83 14.16
C LEU A 123 9.95 -8.32 13.70
N ARG A 124 11.03 -7.64 14.10
CA ARG A 124 12.41 -8.08 13.82
C ARG A 124 12.71 -9.45 14.44
N ALA A 125 12.27 -9.68 15.69
CA ALA A 125 12.45 -10.98 16.34
C ALA A 125 11.70 -12.10 15.62
N ALA A 126 10.47 -11.86 15.19
CA ALA A 126 9.71 -12.82 14.37
C ALA A 126 10.36 -13.03 13.00
N ALA A 127 10.80 -11.95 12.35
CA ALA A 127 11.47 -11.99 11.06
C ALA A 127 12.80 -12.79 11.10
N ALA A 128 13.54 -12.71 12.19
CA ALA A 128 14.78 -13.46 12.37
C ALA A 128 14.59 -14.98 12.33
N THR A 129 13.38 -15.49 12.55
CA THR A 129 13.05 -16.92 12.39
C THR A 129 12.93 -17.33 10.93
N MET A 130 12.78 -16.37 10.01
CA MET A 130 12.66 -16.59 8.57
C MET A 130 14.03 -16.73 7.92
N THR A 131 14.74 -17.80 8.24
CA THR A 131 16.13 -18.04 7.77
C THR A 131 16.24 -18.39 6.29
N LYS A 132 15.12 -18.65 5.62
CA LYS A 132 15.07 -18.98 4.18
C LYS A 132 13.90 -18.25 3.53
N PRO A 133 14.05 -17.83 2.26
CA PRO A 133 12.94 -17.23 1.54
C PRO A 133 11.76 -18.18 1.41
N VAL A 134 10.57 -17.70 1.77
CA VAL A 134 9.30 -18.39 1.69
C VAL A 134 8.37 -17.72 0.67
N PRO A 135 7.33 -18.40 0.17
CA PRO A 135 6.36 -17.76 -0.70
C PRO A 135 5.61 -16.64 0.02
N TRP A 136 5.47 -15.50 -0.64
CA TRP A 136 4.64 -14.38 -0.20
C TRP A 136 3.52 -14.17 -1.21
N TRP A 137 2.30 -13.99 -0.73
CA TRP A 137 1.17 -13.62 -1.57
C TRP A 137 1.02 -12.10 -1.52
N ILE A 138 1.14 -11.48 -2.67
CA ILE A 138 0.96 -10.03 -2.82
C ILE A 138 -0.31 -9.82 -3.62
N SER A 139 -1.27 -9.12 -3.02
CA SER A 139 -2.53 -8.79 -3.64
C SER A 139 -2.48 -7.37 -4.20
N TYR A 140 -2.87 -7.22 -5.46
CA TYR A 140 -2.93 -5.96 -6.17
C TYR A 140 -4.37 -5.62 -6.51
N ARG A 141 -4.64 -4.33 -6.52
CA ARG A 141 -5.82 -3.74 -7.10
C ARG A 141 -5.39 -2.87 -8.27
N ALA A 142 -6.06 -3.02 -9.40
CA ALA A 142 -5.80 -2.22 -10.58
C ALA A 142 -7.10 -1.61 -11.10
N TRP A 143 -7.03 -0.36 -11.52
CA TRP A 143 -8.12 0.34 -12.18
C TRP A 143 -7.72 0.59 -13.63
N VAL A 144 -8.54 0.11 -14.53
CA VAL A 144 -8.29 0.17 -15.97
C VAL A 144 -9.32 1.08 -16.62
N GLY A 145 -8.87 1.99 -17.48
CA GLY A 145 -9.71 2.85 -18.30
C GLY A 145 -9.32 2.74 -19.77
N LEU A 146 -10.32 2.64 -20.66
CA LEU A 146 -10.16 2.66 -22.12
C LEU A 146 -10.71 3.97 -22.67
N THR A 147 -9.92 4.69 -23.47
CA THR A 147 -10.36 5.90 -24.18
C THR A 147 -11.18 5.60 -25.43
#